data_2fb2f3215105ff29d97052406db3cbcd
#
_entry.id   2fb2f3215105ff29d97052406db3cbcd
#
_cell.length_a   1.000
_cell.length_b   1.000
_cell.length_c   1.000
_cell.angle_alpha   90.00
_cell.angle_beta   90.00
_cell.angle_gamma   90.00
#
_symmetry.space_group_name_H-M   'P 1'
#
loop_
_entity.id
_entity.type
_entity.pdbx_description
1 polymer ?
#
loop_
_entity_poly.entity_id
_entity_poly.type
_entity_poly.pdbx_seq_one_letter_code
_entity_poly.pdbx_strand_id
1 'polypeptide(L)'
;VAIAVILAMALKSFKLVGPVFLPILSALIVMVALVNASGESLSVFHVATFLLVMGLGLDYALFFNRSEGSAQERAHTLYGLLVCATTTILVFGILATSTIPVLHAIGLTASVGSFCCLLFTGLMAKEKVHASG
;
A
#
# COMPACT_ATOMS: atom_id res chain seq x y z
N VAL A 1 -7.31 -1.41 14.21
CA VAL A 1 -6.91 -2.00 15.51
C VAL A 1 -7.05 -3.52 15.49
N ALA A 2 -8.24 -4.06 15.13
CA ALA A 2 -8.43 -5.51 15.03
C ALA A 2 -7.50 -6.19 14.01
N ILE A 3 -7.33 -5.60 12.84
CA ILE A 3 -6.43 -6.11 11.79
C ILE A 3 -4.97 -6.08 12.27
N ALA A 4 -4.55 -5.03 12.96
CA ALA A 4 -3.21 -4.92 13.53
C ALA A 4 -2.96 -5.99 14.61
N VAL A 5 -3.94 -6.25 15.46
CA VAL A 5 -3.86 -7.29 16.50
C VAL A 5 -3.80 -8.69 15.88
N ILE A 6 -4.66 -8.98 14.90
CA ILE A 6 -4.65 -10.26 14.19
C ILE A 6 -3.33 -10.46 13.44
N LEU A 7 -2.81 -9.41 12.82
CA LEU A 7 -1.54 -9.44 12.11
C LEU A 7 -0.36 -9.66 13.06
N ALA A 8 -0.35 -8.99 14.22
CA ALA A 8 0.65 -9.17 15.26
C ALA A 8 0.62 -10.60 15.85
N MET A 9 -0.58 -11.16 16.04
CA MET A 9 -0.74 -12.56 16.46
C MET A 9 -0.32 -13.56 15.39
N ALA A 10 -0.63 -13.29 14.12
CA ALA A 10 -0.28 -14.17 13.01
C ALA A 10 1.22 -14.17 12.69
N LEU A 11 1.89 -13.04 12.83
CA LEU A 11 3.32 -12.89 12.56
C LEU A 11 4.23 -13.33 13.73
N LYS A 12 3.70 -13.48 14.93
CA LYS A 12 4.38 -14.03 16.14
C LYS A 12 5.78 -13.46 16.43
N SER A 13 6.15 -12.37 15.74
CA SER A 13 7.48 -11.77 15.88
C SER A 13 7.40 -10.27 15.65
N PHE A 14 7.64 -9.49 16.69
CA PHE A 14 7.71 -8.02 16.66
C PHE A 14 8.74 -7.48 15.64
N LYS A 15 9.73 -8.26 15.28
CA LYS A 15 10.76 -7.89 14.30
C LYS A 15 10.25 -7.86 12.85
N LEU A 16 9.21 -8.61 12.55
CA LEU A 16 8.60 -8.68 11.20
C LEU A 16 7.51 -7.62 11.00
N VAL A 17 6.98 -7.06 12.08
CA VAL A 17 5.92 -6.05 12.04
C VAL A 17 6.44 -4.68 11.60
N GLY A 18 7.65 -4.31 12.03
CA GLY A 18 8.27 -3.03 11.68
C GLY A 18 8.36 -2.76 10.17
N PRO A 19 8.99 -3.65 9.38
CA PRO A 19 9.12 -3.45 7.93
C PRO A 19 7.79 -3.51 7.17
N VAL A 20 6.73 -4.06 7.76
CA VAL A 20 5.39 -4.08 7.18
C VAL A 20 4.66 -2.76 7.45
N PHE A 21 4.76 -2.24 8.68
CA PHE A 21 4.07 -1.01 9.07
C PHE A 21 4.71 0.27 8.53
N LEU A 22 6.02 0.28 8.37
CA LEU A 22 6.76 1.47 7.95
C LEU A 22 6.31 2.01 6.57
N PRO A 23 6.22 1.19 5.51
CA PRO A 23 5.74 1.66 4.21
C PRO A 23 4.28 2.11 4.24
N ILE A 24 3.44 1.47 5.04
CA ILE A 24 2.03 1.83 5.18
C ILE A 24 1.90 3.20 5.86
N LEU A 25 2.63 3.42 6.96
CA LEU A 25 2.66 4.70 7.65
C LEU A 25 3.18 5.82 6.76
N SER A 26 4.26 5.57 6.00
CA SER A 26 4.81 6.58 5.08
C SER A 26 3.82 6.93 3.96
N ALA A 27 3.13 5.94 3.40
CA ALA A 27 2.08 6.17 2.42
C ALA A 27 0.91 6.98 2.98
N LEU A 28 0.48 6.67 4.20
CA LEU A 28 -0.59 7.43 4.89
C LEU A 28 -0.18 8.89 5.13
N ILE A 29 1.06 9.13 5.56
CA ILE A 29 1.58 10.49 5.78
C ILE A 29 1.57 11.28 4.46
N VAL A 30 2.04 10.67 3.37
CA VAL A 30 2.03 11.31 2.04
C VAL A 30 0.60 11.62 1.60
N MET A 31 -0.34 10.69 1.82
CA MET A 31 -1.74 10.89 1.47
C MET A 31 -2.38 12.02 2.26
N VAL A 32 -2.17 12.07 3.57
CA VAL A 32 -2.67 13.16 4.43
C VAL A 32 -2.07 14.50 4.00
N ALA A 33 -0.79 14.52 3.68
CA ALA A 33 -0.11 15.73 3.18
C ALA A 33 -0.70 16.20 1.84
N LEU A 34 -0.99 15.28 0.92
CA LEU A 34 -1.61 15.61 -0.38
C LEU A 34 -3.04 16.16 -0.22
N VAL A 35 -3.86 15.54 0.62
CA VAL A 35 -5.23 16.01 0.88
C VAL A 35 -5.20 17.42 1.52
N ASN A 36 -4.28 17.62 2.46
CA ASN A 36 -4.12 18.93 3.10
C ASN A 36 -3.62 20.00 2.12
N ALA A 37 -2.71 19.65 1.21
CA ALA A 37 -2.20 20.55 0.18
C ALA A 37 -3.26 20.92 -0.87
N SER A 38 -4.23 20.04 -1.12
CA SER A 38 -5.36 20.31 -2.04
C SER A 38 -6.37 21.30 -1.46
N GLY A 39 -6.27 21.63 -0.17
CA GLY A 39 -7.22 22.54 0.50
C GLY A 39 -8.61 21.94 0.71
N GLU A 40 -8.77 20.65 0.45
CA GLU A 40 -10.03 19.94 0.69
C GLU A 40 -10.17 19.54 2.16
N SER A 41 -11.38 19.68 2.69
CA SER A 41 -11.68 19.20 4.04
C SER A 41 -11.69 17.67 4.08
N LEU A 42 -11.09 17.09 5.12
CA LEU A 42 -11.12 15.66 5.36
C LEU A 42 -12.58 15.18 5.46
N SER A 43 -13.01 14.45 4.47
CA SER A 43 -14.34 13.84 4.39
C SER A 43 -14.29 12.39 4.87
N VAL A 44 -15.44 11.84 5.26
CA VAL A 44 -15.59 10.42 5.57
C VAL A 44 -15.11 9.52 4.42
N PHE A 45 -15.24 10.01 3.19
CA PHE A 45 -14.74 9.30 1.99
C PHE A 45 -13.21 9.17 1.97
N HIS A 46 -12.49 10.18 2.45
CA HIS A 46 -11.03 10.09 2.59
C HIS A 46 -10.63 9.04 3.64
N VAL A 47 -11.36 8.95 4.75
CA VAL A 47 -11.11 7.92 5.77
C VAL A 47 -11.36 6.52 5.21
N ALA A 48 -12.43 6.32 4.46
CA ALA A 48 -12.71 5.05 3.80
C ALA A 48 -11.60 4.68 2.79
N THR A 49 -11.11 5.65 2.04
CA THR A 49 -10.00 5.46 1.09
C THR A 49 -8.69 5.14 1.81
N PHE A 50 -8.42 5.77 2.95
CA PHE A 50 -7.24 5.46 3.77
C PHE A 50 -7.28 4.01 4.27
N LEU A 51 -8.43 3.54 4.73
CA LEU A 51 -8.61 2.14 5.14
C LEU A 51 -8.39 1.18 3.96
N LEU A 52 -8.90 1.53 2.78
CA LEU A 52 -8.68 0.74 1.56
C LEU A 52 -7.20 0.65 1.20
N VAL A 53 -6.50 1.78 1.17
CA VAL A 53 -5.07 1.85 0.86
C VAL A 53 -4.23 1.15 1.93
N MET A 54 -4.63 1.24 3.19
CA MET A 54 -3.98 0.50 4.28
C MET A 54 -4.12 -1.02 4.08
N GLY A 55 -5.29 -1.50 3.67
CA GLY A 55 -5.51 -2.90 3.32
C GLY A 55 -4.62 -3.36 2.16
N LEU A 56 -4.60 -2.60 1.08
CA LEU A 56 -3.74 -2.88 -0.08
C LEU A 56 -2.24 -2.85 0.29
N GLY A 57 -1.84 -1.88 1.11
CA GLY A 57 -0.46 -1.77 1.60
C GLY A 57 -0.04 -2.97 2.45
N LEU A 58 -0.94 -3.47 3.28
CA LEU A 58 -0.73 -4.71 4.04
C LEU A 58 -0.53 -5.92 3.13
N ASP A 59 -1.36 -6.05 2.11
CA ASP A 59 -1.25 -7.14 1.15
C ASP A 59 0.11 -7.10 0.43
N TYR A 60 0.54 -5.94 -0.04
CA TYR A 60 1.84 -5.77 -0.68
C TYR A 60 3.00 -6.10 0.27
N ALA A 61 2.93 -5.58 1.49
CA ALA A 61 3.96 -5.80 2.50
C ALA A 61 4.06 -7.27 2.91
N LEU A 62 2.93 -7.96 3.06
CA LEU A 62 2.89 -9.38 3.37
C LEU A 62 3.46 -10.23 2.24
N PHE A 63 3.12 -9.93 0.99
CA PHE A 63 3.67 -10.64 -0.16
C PHE A 63 5.18 -10.47 -0.27
N PHE A 64 5.70 -9.27 -0.11
CA PHE A 64 7.14 -9.02 -0.13
C PHE A 64 7.89 -9.68 1.03
N ASN A 65 7.24 -9.80 2.18
CA ASN A 65 7.87 -10.41 3.36
C ASN A 65 7.81 -11.94 3.37
N ARG A 66 6.85 -12.53 2.65
CA ARG A 66 6.60 -13.98 2.60
C ARG A 66 7.44 -14.74 1.57
N SER A 67 8.33 -14.08 0.86
CA SER A 67 9.13 -14.70 -0.20
C SER A 67 10.29 -15.53 0.35
N GLU A 68 10.01 -16.49 1.24
CA GLU A 68 10.88 -17.58 1.63
C GLU A 68 10.71 -18.74 0.64
N GLY A 69 11.09 -18.54 -0.61
CA GLY A 69 10.97 -19.55 -1.64
C GLY A 69 12.15 -19.51 -2.60
N SER A 70 12.16 -20.40 -3.57
CA SER A 70 13.12 -20.35 -4.68
C SER A 70 13.04 -19.02 -5.42
N ALA A 71 14.14 -18.59 -6.05
CA ALA A 71 14.18 -17.35 -6.83
C ALA A 71 13.07 -17.27 -7.89
N GLN A 72 12.66 -18.42 -8.41
CA GLN A 72 11.62 -18.53 -9.43
C GLN A 72 10.21 -18.30 -8.86
N GLU A 73 9.90 -18.84 -7.68
CA GLU A 73 8.63 -18.58 -6.98
C GLU A 73 8.50 -17.13 -6.59
N ARG A 74 9.60 -16.53 -6.16
CA ARG A 74 9.67 -15.10 -5.84
C ARG A 74 9.37 -14.23 -7.05
N ALA A 75 9.93 -14.56 -8.21
CA ALA A 75 9.69 -13.85 -9.47
C ALA A 75 8.22 -13.93 -9.90
N HIS A 76 7.59 -15.10 -9.81
CA HIS A 76 6.16 -15.27 -10.12
C HIS A 76 5.26 -14.47 -9.18
N THR A 77 5.55 -14.48 -7.88
CA THR A 77 4.80 -13.70 -6.89
C THR A 77 4.93 -12.19 -7.13
N LEU A 78 6.13 -11.71 -7.42
CA LEU A 78 6.36 -10.31 -7.77
C LEU A 78 5.62 -9.89 -9.03
N TYR A 79 5.64 -10.74 -10.05
CA TYR A 79 4.92 -10.45 -11.29
C TYR A 79 3.41 -10.35 -11.06
N GLY A 80 2.82 -11.29 -10.34
CA GLY A 80 1.41 -11.26 -9.97
C GLY A 80 1.05 -10.02 -9.16
N LEU A 81 1.90 -9.64 -8.20
CA LEU A 81 1.72 -8.45 -7.39
C LEU A 81 1.76 -7.17 -8.23
N LEU A 82 2.72 -7.05 -9.15
CA LEU A 82 2.84 -5.90 -10.04
C LEU A 82 1.62 -5.77 -10.98
N VAL A 83 1.13 -6.88 -11.52
CA VAL A 83 -0.07 -6.89 -12.36
C VAL A 83 -1.29 -6.43 -11.55
N CYS A 84 -1.47 -6.96 -10.35
CA CYS A 84 -2.56 -6.57 -9.46
C CYS A 84 -2.49 -5.09 -9.07
N ALA A 85 -1.32 -4.59 -8.68
CA ALA A 85 -1.10 -3.20 -8.34
C ALA A 85 -1.35 -2.27 -9.53
N THR A 86 -0.85 -2.61 -10.71
CA THR A 86 -1.06 -1.84 -11.93
C THR A 86 -2.54 -1.75 -12.27
N THR A 87 -3.27 -2.87 -12.21
CA THR A 87 -4.71 -2.90 -12.45
C THR A 87 -5.46 -2.02 -11.46
N THR A 88 -5.12 -2.09 -10.18
CA THR A 88 -5.71 -1.26 -9.13
C THR A 88 -5.48 0.23 -9.39
N ILE A 89 -4.25 0.62 -9.70
CA ILE A 89 -3.88 2.01 -10.00
C ILE A 89 -4.62 2.51 -11.25
N LEU A 90 -4.74 1.69 -12.28
CA LEU A 90 -5.48 2.04 -13.51
C LEU A 90 -6.97 2.25 -13.24
N VAL A 91 -7.61 1.35 -12.50
CA VAL A 91 -9.03 1.47 -12.16
C VAL A 91 -9.30 2.73 -11.36
N PHE A 92 -8.53 2.98 -10.31
CA PHE A 92 -8.67 4.18 -9.50
C PHE A 92 -8.22 5.45 -10.25
N GLY A 93 -7.25 5.34 -11.15
CA GLY A 93 -6.85 6.42 -12.05
C GLY A 93 -7.98 6.84 -12.99
N ILE A 94 -8.69 5.89 -13.56
CA ILE A 94 -9.89 6.16 -14.36
C ILE A 94 -10.98 6.80 -13.49
N LEU A 95 -11.20 6.30 -12.30
CA LEU A 95 -12.14 6.85 -11.35
C LEU A 95 -11.81 8.31 -10.98
N ALA A 96 -10.52 8.63 -10.91
CA ALA A 96 -10.03 10.00 -10.67
C ALA A 96 -10.37 10.98 -11.80
N THR A 97 -10.72 10.51 -13.00
CA THR A 97 -11.20 11.37 -14.10
C THR A 97 -12.70 11.66 -14.04
N SER A 98 -13.40 11.13 -13.05
CA SER A 98 -14.83 11.32 -12.88
C SER A 98 -15.18 12.79 -12.61
N THR A 99 -16.29 13.24 -13.19
CA THR A 99 -16.86 14.58 -12.92
C THR A 99 -17.56 14.67 -11.57
N ILE A 100 -17.81 13.54 -10.92
CA ILE A 100 -18.43 13.50 -9.59
C ILE A 100 -17.32 13.73 -8.54
N PRO A 101 -17.40 14.82 -7.73
CA PRO A 101 -16.34 15.22 -6.82
C PRO A 101 -15.89 14.11 -5.84
N VAL A 102 -16.85 13.33 -5.33
CA VAL A 102 -16.58 12.22 -4.41
C VAL A 102 -15.77 11.11 -5.09
N LEU A 103 -16.17 10.72 -6.30
CA LEU A 103 -15.49 9.68 -7.08
C LEU A 103 -14.09 10.13 -7.52
N HIS A 104 -13.96 11.39 -7.88
CA HIS A 104 -12.68 12.01 -8.20
C HIS A 104 -11.72 11.96 -7.02
N ALA A 105 -12.18 12.40 -5.84
CA ALA A 105 -11.38 12.42 -4.62
C ALA A 105 -10.94 11.01 -4.20
N ILE A 106 -11.85 10.03 -4.19
CA ILE A 106 -11.55 8.63 -3.88
C ILE A 106 -10.55 8.05 -4.89
N GLY A 107 -10.81 8.25 -6.17
CA GLY A 107 -9.96 7.74 -7.26
C GLY A 107 -8.54 8.27 -7.18
N LEU A 108 -8.39 9.59 -7.03
CA LEU A 108 -7.09 10.24 -6.92
C LEU A 108 -6.33 9.75 -5.68
N THR A 109 -6.99 9.77 -4.53
CA THR A 109 -6.39 9.39 -3.25
C THR A 109 -5.98 7.92 -3.24
N ALA A 110 -6.85 7.03 -3.70
CA ALA A 110 -6.58 5.59 -3.77
C ALA A 110 -5.47 5.26 -4.78
N SER A 111 -5.47 5.90 -5.95
CA SER A 111 -4.45 5.70 -6.98
C SER A 111 -3.06 6.11 -6.47
N VAL A 112 -2.95 7.32 -5.93
CA VAL A 112 -1.69 7.84 -5.38
C VAL A 112 -1.24 7.01 -4.17
N GLY A 113 -2.15 6.69 -3.28
CA GLY A 113 -1.86 5.88 -2.09
C GLY A 113 -1.36 4.47 -2.45
N SER A 114 -2.02 3.79 -3.39
CA SER A 114 -1.59 2.48 -3.88
C SER A 114 -0.22 2.53 -4.55
N PHE A 115 0.02 3.56 -5.34
CA PHE A 115 1.31 3.78 -5.98
C PHE A 115 2.43 4.02 -4.95
N CYS A 116 2.18 4.86 -3.95
CA CYS A 116 3.12 5.10 -2.86
C CYS A 116 3.41 3.84 -2.05
N CYS A 117 2.39 3.06 -1.70
CA CYS A 117 2.54 1.79 -1.00
C CYS A 117 3.41 0.81 -1.79
N LEU A 118 3.17 0.70 -3.09
CA LEU A 118 3.96 -0.16 -3.97
C LEU A 118 5.42 0.28 -4.04
N LEU A 119 5.68 1.58 -4.22
CA LEU A 119 7.03 2.13 -4.26
C LEU A 119 7.78 1.91 -2.95
N PHE A 120 7.19 2.27 -1.83
CA PHE A 120 7.84 2.12 -0.52
C PHE A 120 8.10 0.66 -0.18
N THR A 121 7.15 -0.23 -0.47
CA THR A 121 7.33 -1.67 -0.27
C THR A 121 8.42 -2.23 -1.18
N GLY A 122 8.45 -1.80 -2.44
CA GLY A 122 9.49 -2.19 -3.40
C GLY A 122 10.89 -1.70 -3.01
N LEU A 123 11.00 -0.46 -2.52
CA LEU A 123 12.27 0.10 -2.05
C LEU A 123 12.79 -0.64 -0.81
N MET A 124 11.92 -0.95 0.15
CA MET A 124 12.31 -1.70 1.34
C MET A 124 12.71 -3.14 1.02
N ALA A 125 12.05 -3.78 0.06
CA ALA A 125 12.46 -5.10 -0.42
C ALA A 125 13.84 -5.09 -1.08
N LYS A 126 14.17 -4.02 -1.82
CA LYS A 126 15.48 -3.83 -2.43
C LYS A 126 16.59 -3.65 -1.39
N GLU A 127 16.34 -2.89 -0.32
CA GLU A 127 17.29 -2.74 0.78
C GLU A 127 17.60 -4.07 1.48
N LYS A 128 16.59 -4.92 1.70
CA LYS A 128 16.79 -6.25 2.28
C LYS A 128 17.69 -7.14 1.41
N VAL A 129 17.56 -7.07 0.09
CA VAL A 129 18.41 -7.83 -0.84
C VAL A 129 19.85 -7.32 -0.79
N HIS A 130 20.07 -6.01 -0.68
CA HIS A 130 21.42 -5.43 -0.52
C HIS A 130 22.07 -5.73 0.84
N ALA A 131 21.28 -5.79 1.90
CA ALA A 131 21.78 -6.08 3.24
C ALA A 131 22.14 -7.56 3.47
N SER A 132 21.56 -8.48 2.68
CA SER A 132 21.86 -9.93 2.76
C SER A 132 22.97 -10.39 1.80
N GLY A 133 23.44 -9.50 0.96
CA GLY A 133 24.56 -9.70 0.02
C GLY A 133 25.83 -9.10 0.54
#